data_1bc351f385c135f40ca3d2737466a51d
#
_entry.id   1bc351f385c135f40ca3d2737466a51d
#
_cell.length_a   1.000
_cell.length_b   1.000
_cell.length_c   1.000
_cell.angle_alpha   90.00
_cell.angle_beta   90.00
_cell.angle_gamma   90.00
#
_symmetry.space_group_name_H-M   'P 1'
#
loop_
_entity.id
_entity.type
_entity.pdbx_description
1 polymer ?
#
loop_
_entity_poly.entity_id
_entity_poly.type
_entity_poly.pdbx_seq_one_letter_code
_entity_poly.pdbx_strand_id
1 'polypeptide(L)'
;MAEKTTADIGFEKQIWDAACVLRGNMDASEYKNVVLGLIFLKYFSDRFEEKHRELVAEGDGFEEDIDEYTSEGIFFVPQGARWRDIAAKAHTPEIGTAIDEAMRAIEKDNKRLKDILPKNFARPELDKRRLGEVVDLFTNIRMIEHGDEKDILGRTYEYCLSKFAEQEGKLAGEFYTPSCVVRTLVEVLQPYHGRVYDPCCGSGGMFVQSAKFVESHSGNINDISVYGQDSNPTTWKMAQMNLAIRGIDADLGKFNADTFFNDCHPTLRADFIMANPPFNLSDWGADKLADDVRWQYGMPPSGNANFAWLQHMIYHLAPNGRIGMVLANGSLSSQSGGEGEIRKNIINADLVDCIVAMPTQLFYTTQIPVSLWFLSKNKKQKGKTLFIDARKLGTMVSRKNRELTDTDIRKIADTYNAFVDGTLEDEKGFCAVATTQEIAKQDYILTPGRYVGIEEQADDGEPFDDKMKRLTGELAGLFEKSHELEQEIREKLGAIGYEV
;
A
#
# COMPACT_ATOMS: atom_id res chain seq x y z
N MET A 1 14.82 3.43 24.83
CA MET A 1 14.36 4.50 23.93
C MET A 1 13.28 3.86 23.08
N ALA A 2 12.07 4.38 23.09
CA ALA A 2 11.02 3.84 22.22
C ALA A 2 11.46 4.03 20.77
N GLU A 3 11.45 2.96 19.96
CA GLU A 3 11.69 3.04 18.53
C GLU A 3 10.69 4.02 17.94
N LYS A 4 11.18 5.03 17.24
CA LYS A 4 10.35 5.99 16.55
C LYS A 4 9.56 5.23 15.47
N THR A 5 8.25 5.10 15.65
CA THR A 5 7.36 4.70 14.58
C THR A 5 7.46 5.75 13.47
N THR A 6 7.30 5.33 12.21
CA THR A 6 7.33 6.19 10.99
C THR A 6 6.28 7.31 11.01
N ALA A 7 5.53 7.47 12.08
CA ALA A 7 4.39 8.38 12.24
C ALA A 7 4.69 9.71 12.95
N ASP A 8 5.93 10.00 13.33
CA ASP A 8 6.22 11.18 14.17
C ASP A 8 7.05 12.22 13.42
N ILE A 9 6.38 12.95 12.52
CA ILE A 9 6.92 14.13 11.86
C ILE A 9 5.95 15.29 12.11
N GLY A 10 6.42 16.30 12.81
CA GLY A 10 5.55 17.35 13.35
C GLY A 10 4.83 18.22 12.33
N PHE A 11 5.28 18.30 11.07
CA PHE A 11 4.68 19.16 10.06
C PHE A 11 3.64 18.45 9.17
N GLU A 12 3.71 17.14 9.01
CA GLU A 12 2.73 16.36 8.22
C GLU A 12 1.33 16.47 8.82
N LYS A 13 1.26 16.47 10.15
CA LYS A 13 0.02 16.74 10.85
C LYS A 13 -0.49 18.16 10.56
N GLN A 14 0.40 19.15 10.49
CA GLN A 14 0.01 20.53 10.16
C GLN A 14 -0.55 20.65 8.75
N ILE A 15 0.07 19.97 7.76
CA ILE A 15 -0.45 19.87 6.40
C ILE A 15 -1.82 19.23 6.37
N TRP A 16 -1.99 18.14 7.12
CA TRP A 16 -3.28 17.47 7.21
C TRP A 16 -4.35 18.32 7.87
N ASP A 17 -4.02 18.98 8.97
CA ASP A 17 -4.94 19.88 9.67
C ASP A 17 -5.35 21.05 8.77
N ALA A 18 -4.41 21.63 7.99
CA ALA A 18 -4.69 22.63 6.98
C ALA A 18 -5.59 22.10 5.85
N ALA A 19 -5.33 20.88 5.38
CA ALA A 19 -6.14 20.22 4.37
C ALA A 19 -7.59 20.02 4.83
N CYS A 20 -7.80 19.75 6.12
CA CYS A 20 -9.14 19.56 6.70
C CYS A 20 -10.04 20.82 6.60
N VAL A 21 -9.50 21.99 6.36
CA VAL A 21 -10.28 23.22 6.08
C VAL A 21 -11.17 23.06 4.84
N LEU A 22 -10.71 22.32 3.83
CA LEU A 22 -11.49 22.03 2.62
C LEU A 22 -12.66 21.05 2.86
N ARG A 23 -12.66 20.35 3.97
CA ARG A 23 -13.61 19.26 4.33
C ARG A 23 -15.04 19.76 4.63
N GLY A 24 -15.57 20.75 4.03
CA GLY A 24 -16.91 21.23 4.36
C GLY A 24 -18.03 20.54 3.59
N ASN A 25 -18.04 20.70 2.27
CA ASN A 25 -19.12 20.30 1.37
C ASN A 25 -18.65 19.44 0.20
N MET A 26 -17.43 18.90 0.28
CA MET A 26 -16.82 18.09 -0.77
C MET A 26 -16.67 16.65 -0.32
N ASP A 27 -16.86 15.73 -1.24
CA ASP A 27 -16.56 14.32 -1.02
C ASP A 27 -15.05 14.11 -0.77
N ALA A 28 -14.69 13.17 0.09
CA ALA A 28 -13.29 12.91 0.46
C ALA A 28 -12.40 12.65 -0.77
N SER A 29 -12.93 11.91 -1.76
CA SER A 29 -12.25 11.64 -3.03
C SER A 29 -11.95 12.90 -3.85
N GLU A 30 -12.77 13.94 -3.72
CA GLU A 30 -12.62 15.17 -4.48
C GLU A 30 -11.61 16.13 -3.87
N TYR A 31 -11.67 16.37 -2.54
CA TYR A 31 -10.72 17.28 -1.92
C TYR A 31 -9.32 16.68 -1.78
N LYS A 32 -9.18 15.35 -1.78
CA LYS A 32 -7.89 14.64 -1.84
C LYS A 32 -6.99 15.16 -2.96
N ASN A 33 -7.51 15.22 -4.18
CA ASN A 33 -6.75 15.69 -5.34
C ASN A 33 -6.36 17.17 -5.23
N VAL A 34 -7.22 18.00 -4.64
CA VAL A 34 -6.93 19.40 -4.37
C VAL A 34 -5.77 19.54 -3.39
N VAL A 35 -5.84 18.83 -2.27
CA VAL A 35 -4.80 18.86 -1.23
C VAL A 35 -3.47 18.35 -1.77
N LEU A 36 -3.47 17.18 -2.40
CA LEU A 36 -2.24 16.62 -2.97
C LEU A 36 -1.62 17.54 -4.02
N GLY A 37 -2.44 18.14 -4.88
CA GLY A 37 -1.97 19.11 -5.87
C GLY A 37 -1.32 20.35 -5.23
N LEU A 38 -1.90 20.88 -4.16
CA LEU A 38 -1.30 22.02 -3.42
C LEU A 38 0.01 21.63 -2.73
N ILE A 39 0.09 20.43 -2.15
CA ILE A 39 1.33 19.89 -1.56
C ILE A 39 2.44 19.87 -2.62
N PHE A 40 2.13 19.36 -3.82
CA PHE A 40 3.08 19.33 -4.92
C PHE A 40 3.53 20.72 -5.34
N LEU A 41 2.58 21.62 -5.59
CA LEU A 41 2.89 22.98 -6.02
C LEU A 41 3.77 23.71 -5.01
N LYS A 42 3.45 23.57 -3.71
CA LYS A 42 4.24 24.15 -2.63
C LYS A 42 5.66 23.57 -2.60
N TYR A 43 5.78 22.26 -2.65
CA TYR A 43 7.10 21.60 -2.63
C TYR A 43 7.95 21.97 -3.85
N PHE A 44 7.38 21.92 -5.07
CA PHE A 44 8.13 22.29 -6.26
C PHE A 44 8.62 23.73 -6.18
N SER A 45 7.75 24.63 -5.71
CA SER A 45 8.13 26.02 -5.56
C SER A 45 9.21 26.23 -4.49
N ASP A 46 9.11 25.55 -3.34
CA ASP A 46 10.10 25.68 -2.27
C ASP A 46 11.48 25.14 -2.72
N ARG A 47 11.52 23.98 -3.40
CA ARG A 47 12.77 23.39 -3.93
C ARG A 47 13.37 24.28 -5.02
N PHE A 48 12.55 24.76 -5.92
CA PHE A 48 12.97 25.70 -6.96
C PHE A 48 13.55 26.98 -6.33
N GLU A 49 12.87 27.61 -5.37
CA GLU A 49 13.31 28.85 -4.75
C GLU A 49 14.60 28.68 -3.94
N GLU A 50 14.84 27.51 -3.36
CA GLU A 50 16.10 27.20 -2.68
C GLU A 50 17.26 27.19 -3.68
N LYS A 51 17.16 26.38 -4.74
CA LYS A 51 18.18 26.32 -5.80
C LYS A 51 18.35 27.67 -6.51
N HIS A 52 17.26 28.37 -6.78
CA HIS A 52 17.30 29.70 -7.40
C HIS A 52 18.12 30.70 -6.55
N ARG A 53 17.98 30.65 -5.21
CA ARG A 53 18.78 31.50 -4.32
C ARG A 53 20.27 31.17 -4.35
N GLU A 54 20.60 29.86 -4.48
CA GLU A 54 21.98 29.40 -4.64
C GLU A 54 22.59 29.95 -5.91
N LEU A 55 21.91 29.76 -7.07
CA LEU A 55 22.36 30.23 -8.38
C LEU A 55 22.50 31.79 -8.43
N VAL A 56 21.56 32.51 -7.81
CA VAL A 56 21.68 33.98 -7.66
C VAL A 56 22.91 34.36 -6.82
N ALA A 57 23.23 33.58 -5.76
CA ALA A 57 24.40 33.86 -4.93
C ALA A 57 25.72 33.53 -5.65
N GLU A 58 25.74 32.58 -6.57
CA GLU A 58 26.87 32.25 -7.43
C GLU A 58 27.14 33.40 -8.45
N GLY A 59 26.09 34.06 -8.92
CA GLY A 59 26.21 35.28 -9.72
C GLY A 59 26.56 35.09 -11.19
N ASP A 60 26.43 33.85 -11.70
CA ASP A 60 26.80 33.47 -13.06
C ASP A 60 25.67 33.77 -14.10
N GLY A 61 24.47 34.15 -13.63
CA GLY A 61 23.33 34.54 -14.47
C GLY A 61 22.52 33.38 -15.04
N PHE A 62 22.65 32.17 -14.46
CA PHE A 62 21.94 30.96 -14.88
C PHE A 62 20.72 30.62 -14.02
N GLU A 63 20.28 31.53 -13.15
CA GLU A 63 19.17 31.35 -12.22
C GLU A 63 17.81 31.06 -12.86
N GLU A 64 17.65 31.30 -14.14
CA GLU A 64 16.44 30.97 -14.92
C GLU A 64 16.72 29.93 -16.01
N ASP A 65 17.87 29.25 -15.98
CA ASP A 65 18.19 28.16 -16.91
C ASP A 65 17.59 26.81 -16.39
N ILE A 66 16.73 26.19 -17.21
CA ILE A 66 16.03 24.95 -16.87
C ILE A 66 17.00 23.80 -16.59
N ASP A 67 18.12 23.75 -17.31
CA ASP A 67 19.07 22.64 -17.21
C ASP A 67 19.78 22.62 -15.85
N GLU A 68 19.98 23.77 -15.21
CA GLU A 68 20.56 23.86 -13.86
C GLU A 68 19.69 23.18 -12.79
N TYR A 69 18.37 23.18 -12.97
CA TYR A 69 17.43 22.51 -12.07
C TYR A 69 17.26 21.03 -12.41
N THR A 70 17.06 20.74 -13.69
CA THR A 70 16.76 19.36 -14.11
C THR A 70 17.93 18.41 -13.93
N SER A 71 19.18 18.91 -14.02
CA SER A 71 20.41 18.14 -13.75
C SER A 71 20.47 17.58 -12.31
N GLU A 72 19.88 18.31 -11.37
CA GLU A 72 19.77 17.91 -9.95
C GLU A 72 18.43 17.23 -9.60
N GLY A 73 17.57 16.99 -10.62
CA GLY A 73 16.25 16.40 -10.43
C GLY A 73 15.24 17.36 -9.79
N ILE A 74 15.49 18.66 -9.86
CA ILE A 74 14.57 19.71 -9.38
C ILE A 74 13.67 20.13 -10.55
N PHE A 75 12.36 20.24 -10.28
CA PHE A 75 11.42 20.73 -11.28
C PHE A 75 11.52 22.25 -11.41
N PHE A 76 11.63 22.73 -12.64
CA PHE A 76 11.64 24.17 -12.93
C PHE A 76 10.26 24.78 -12.69
N VAL A 77 10.20 25.89 -11.97
CA VAL A 77 8.95 26.61 -11.70
C VAL A 77 9.02 28.02 -12.32
N PRO A 78 8.34 28.24 -13.46
CA PRO A 78 8.40 29.52 -14.15
C PRO A 78 7.76 30.64 -13.35
N GLN A 79 8.12 31.89 -13.72
CA GLN A 79 7.50 33.07 -13.13
C GLN A 79 5.98 33.03 -13.28
N GLY A 80 5.24 33.49 -12.25
CA GLY A 80 3.79 33.43 -12.19
C GLY A 80 3.24 32.08 -11.71
N ALA A 81 4.06 31.02 -11.71
CA ALA A 81 3.70 29.70 -11.13
C ALA A 81 4.35 29.44 -9.75
N ARG A 82 5.20 30.33 -9.28
CA ARG A 82 5.89 30.24 -7.98
C ARG A 82 4.88 30.41 -6.85
N TRP A 83 5.12 29.72 -5.73
CA TRP A 83 4.18 29.76 -4.59
C TRP A 83 3.82 31.19 -4.13
N ARG A 84 4.79 32.07 -4.08
CA ARG A 84 4.58 33.51 -3.75
C ARG A 84 3.54 34.20 -4.66
N ASP A 85 3.53 33.85 -5.95
CA ASP A 85 2.63 34.46 -6.94
C ASP A 85 1.19 33.91 -6.75
N ILE A 86 1.08 32.66 -6.35
CA ILE A 86 -0.20 32.02 -5.98
C ILE A 86 -0.72 32.57 -4.66
N ALA A 87 0.13 32.66 -3.63
CA ALA A 87 -0.22 33.20 -2.32
C ALA A 87 -0.71 34.64 -2.39
N ALA A 88 -0.12 35.47 -3.29
CA ALA A 88 -0.58 36.81 -3.53
C ALA A 88 -2.03 36.89 -4.05
N LYS A 89 -2.56 35.83 -4.64
CA LYS A 89 -3.94 35.70 -5.14
C LYS A 89 -4.87 34.95 -4.23
N ALA A 90 -4.41 34.50 -3.05
CA ALA A 90 -5.16 33.62 -2.15
C ALA A 90 -6.57 34.11 -1.79
N HIS A 91 -6.72 35.44 -1.65
CA HIS A 91 -8.01 36.05 -1.29
C HIS A 91 -8.78 36.63 -2.49
N THR A 92 -8.42 36.24 -3.70
CA THR A 92 -9.10 36.70 -4.93
C THR A 92 -9.97 35.59 -5.52
N PRO A 93 -11.03 35.91 -6.27
CA PRO A 93 -11.83 34.89 -6.98
C PRO A 93 -11.02 34.09 -8.00
N GLU A 94 -9.90 34.60 -8.46
CA GLU A 94 -9.02 34.00 -9.48
C GLU A 94 -8.08 32.94 -8.90
N ILE A 95 -8.04 32.69 -7.60
CA ILE A 95 -7.10 31.73 -6.97
C ILE A 95 -7.13 30.35 -7.63
N GLY A 96 -8.29 29.80 -7.94
CA GLY A 96 -8.40 28.51 -8.61
C GLY A 96 -7.82 28.51 -10.02
N THR A 97 -8.10 29.56 -10.79
CA THR A 97 -7.55 29.75 -12.13
C THR A 97 -6.04 29.95 -12.10
N ALA A 98 -5.54 30.72 -11.14
CA ALA A 98 -4.10 30.92 -10.96
C ALA A 98 -3.35 29.62 -10.67
N ILE A 99 -3.92 28.75 -9.84
CA ILE A 99 -3.33 27.42 -9.56
C ILE A 99 -3.36 26.55 -10.82
N ASP A 100 -4.48 26.50 -11.55
CA ASP A 100 -4.59 25.71 -12.78
C ASP A 100 -3.59 26.18 -13.86
N GLU A 101 -3.38 27.48 -13.98
CA GLU A 101 -2.39 28.07 -14.88
C GLU A 101 -0.96 27.75 -14.46
N ALA A 102 -0.67 27.81 -13.15
CA ALA A 102 0.62 27.44 -12.61
C ALA A 102 0.95 25.96 -12.90
N MET A 103 -0.02 25.05 -12.70
CA MET A 103 0.15 23.63 -13.02
C MET A 103 0.45 23.42 -14.51
N ARG A 104 -0.26 24.13 -15.42
CA ARG A 104 0.01 24.05 -16.86
C ARG A 104 1.39 24.58 -17.23
N ALA A 105 1.82 25.68 -16.60
CA ALA A 105 3.13 26.27 -16.85
C ALA A 105 4.25 25.33 -16.38
N ILE A 106 4.13 24.73 -15.21
CA ILE A 106 5.10 23.75 -14.70
C ILE A 106 5.18 22.52 -15.62
N GLU A 107 4.05 21.96 -16.05
CA GLU A 107 4.05 20.82 -16.99
C GLU A 107 4.69 21.14 -18.34
N LYS A 108 4.52 22.36 -18.84
CA LYS A 108 5.11 22.78 -20.11
C LYS A 108 6.64 22.73 -20.09
N ASP A 109 7.22 23.15 -18.98
CA ASP A 109 8.67 23.26 -18.83
C ASP A 109 9.31 21.98 -18.26
N ASN A 110 8.49 21.03 -17.76
CA ASN A 110 8.95 19.75 -17.19
C ASN A 110 8.29 18.57 -17.90
N LYS A 111 8.99 17.98 -18.88
CA LYS A 111 8.46 16.88 -19.71
C LYS A 111 7.97 15.66 -18.92
N ARG A 112 8.60 15.37 -17.77
CA ARG A 112 8.22 14.25 -16.88
C ARG A 112 6.85 14.45 -16.23
N LEU A 113 6.36 15.68 -16.12
CA LEU A 113 5.07 16.04 -15.51
C LEU A 113 3.94 16.25 -16.53
N LYS A 114 4.19 16.01 -17.80
CA LYS A 114 3.23 16.28 -18.87
C LYS A 114 1.90 15.55 -18.66
N ASP A 115 0.81 16.31 -18.60
CA ASP A 115 -0.58 15.84 -18.43
C ASP A 115 -0.88 15.12 -17.09
N ILE A 116 0.01 15.21 -16.10
CA ILE A 116 -0.08 14.53 -14.83
C ILE A 116 -0.70 15.40 -13.73
N LEU A 117 -0.29 16.68 -13.65
CA LEU A 117 -0.70 17.57 -12.56
C LEU A 117 -2.22 17.86 -12.58
N PRO A 118 -2.86 17.96 -11.40
CA PRO A 118 -4.29 18.28 -11.34
C PRO A 118 -4.54 19.72 -11.79
N LYS A 119 -5.58 19.92 -12.61
CA LYS A 119 -5.97 21.21 -13.20
C LYS A 119 -7.48 21.42 -13.08
N ASN A 120 -8.01 21.32 -11.87
CA ASN A 120 -9.43 21.43 -11.59
C ASN A 120 -9.74 22.33 -10.38
N PHE A 121 -8.84 23.26 -10.09
CA PHE A 121 -8.99 24.19 -8.97
C PHE A 121 -9.96 25.34 -9.28
N ALA A 122 -10.15 25.67 -10.57
CA ALA A 122 -11.07 26.72 -10.99
C ALA A 122 -12.55 26.31 -10.95
N ARG A 123 -12.86 25.02 -10.75
CA ARG A 123 -14.24 24.49 -10.77
C ARG A 123 -15.16 25.21 -9.78
N PRO A 124 -16.45 25.41 -10.11
CA PRO A 124 -17.39 26.17 -9.27
C PRO A 124 -17.66 25.52 -7.90
N GLU A 125 -17.61 24.19 -7.82
CA GLU A 125 -17.89 23.41 -6.61
C GLU A 125 -16.81 23.60 -5.53
N LEU A 126 -15.61 24.05 -5.90
CA LEU A 126 -14.52 24.33 -4.97
C LEU A 126 -14.65 25.77 -4.43
N ASP A 127 -14.93 25.88 -3.13
CA ASP A 127 -15.02 27.17 -2.44
C ASP A 127 -13.67 27.90 -2.48
N LYS A 128 -13.62 29.02 -3.20
CA LYS A 128 -12.40 29.80 -3.43
C LYS A 128 -11.87 30.45 -2.14
N ARG A 129 -12.74 30.80 -1.20
CA ARG A 129 -12.34 31.34 0.10
C ARG A 129 -11.59 30.29 0.91
N ARG A 130 -12.15 29.07 1.02
CA ARG A 130 -11.48 27.96 1.71
C ARG A 130 -10.18 27.55 1.02
N LEU A 131 -10.17 27.55 -0.30
CA LEU A 131 -8.95 27.30 -1.06
C LEU A 131 -7.85 28.32 -0.71
N GLY A 132 -8.20 29.60 -0.62
CA GLY A 132 -7.29 30.67 -0.19
C GLY A 132 -6.79 30.47 1.25
N GLU A 133 -7.69 30.11 2.19
CA GLU A 133 -7.31 29.79 3.58
C GLU A 133 -6.28 28.65 3.64
N VAL A 134 -6.42 27.59 2.83
CA VAL A 134 -5.44 26.50 2.75
C VAL A 134 -4.11 26.95 2.16
N VAL A 135 -4.14 27.81 1.14
CA VAL A 135 -2.92 28.40 0.56
C VAL A 135 -2.18 29.22 1.63
N ASP A 136 -2.87 30.01 2.44
CA ASP A 136 -2.25 30.77 3.53
C ASP A 136 -1.63 29.87 4.59
N LEU A 137 -2.33 28.79 4.99
CA LEU A 137 -1.81 27.82 5.94
C LEU A 137 -0.54 27.15 5.41
N PHE A 138 -0.55 26.72 4.14
CA PHE A 138 0.61 26.10 3.50
C PHE A 138 1.78 27.06 3.33
N THR A 139 1.50 28.37 3.16
CA THR A 139 2.55 29.40 3.06
C THR A 139 3.42 29.45 4.31
N ASN A 140 2.85 29.15 5.49
CA ASN A 140 3.55 29.14 6.76
C ASN A 140 4.27 27.82 7.06
N ILE A 141 4.12 26.81 6.21
CA ILE A 141 4.77 25.50 6.36
C ILE A 141 6.02 25.47 5.48
N ARG A 142 7.18 25.27 6.09
CA ARG A 142 8.41 24.99 5.34
C ARG A 142 8.46 23.50 5.02
N MET A 143 8.39 23.17 3.74
CA MET A 143 8.48 21.78 3.28
C MET A 143 9.92 21.29 3.10
N ILE A 144 10.91 22.16 3.33
CA ILE A 144 12.33 21.85 3.20
C ILE A 144 12.99 22.24 4.51
N GLU A 145 13.44 21.24 5.27
CA GLU A 145 14.33 21.40 6.41
C GLU A 145 15.61 20.59 6.15
N HIS A 146 16.74 21.14 6.58
CA HIS A 146 18.09 20.66 6.28
C HIS A 146 18.30 19.18 6.65
N GLY A 147 18.66 18.34 5.68
CA GLY A 147 19.42 17.12 5.93
C GLY A 147 18.99 15.80 5.25
N ASP A 148 17.72 15.56 4.88
CA ASP A 148 17.31 14.30 4.20
C ASP A 148 16.11 14.56 3.26
N GLU A 149 16.32 15.42 2.29
CA GLU A 149 15.28 16.20 1.61
C GLU A 149 14.46 15.41 0.58
N LYS A 150 15.00 14.34 0.00
CA LYS A 150 14.30 13.58 -1.08
C LYS A 150 13.07 12.83 -0.58
N ASP A 151 13.00 12.49 0.71
CA ASP A 151 11.92 11.68 1.26
C ASP A 151 10.79 12.48 1.95
N ILE A 152 10.99 13.78 2.24
CA ILE A 152 9.99 14.60 2.96
C ILE A 152 8.66 14.69 2.20
N LEU A 153 8.72 15.02 0.90
CA LEU A 153 7.50 15.09 0.09
C LEU A 153 6.83 13.72 0.00
N GLY A 154 7.62 12.67 -0.20
CA GLY A 154 7.14 11.31 -0.26
C GLY A 154 6.43 10.86 1.00
N ARG A 155 6.99 11.14 2.15
CA ARG A 155 6.40 10.83 3.45
C ARG A 155 5.12 11.64 3.70
N THR A 156 5.15 12.94 3.39
CA THR A 156 3.96 13.81 3.48
C THR A 156 2.83 13.27 2.60
N TYR A 157 3.18 12.89 1.38
CA TYR A 157 2.22 12.31 0.44
C TYR A 157 1.63 11.00 0.96
N GLU A 158 2.45 10.07 1.42
CA GLU A 158 2.02 8.80 2.02
C GLU A 158 1.17 9.02 3.27
N TYR A 159 1.56 9.95 4.14
CA TYR A 159 0.79 10.32 5.32
C TYR A 159 -0.60 10.84 4.94
N CYS A 160 -0.68 11.78 4.01
CA CYS A 160 -1.97 12.29 3.54
C CYS A 160 -2.82 11.19 2.91
N LEU A 161 -2.24 10.32 2.08
CA LEU A 161 -2.96 9.17 1.51
C LEU A 161 -3.50 8.23 2.59
N SER A 162 -2.70 7.93 3.62
CA SER A 162 -3.16 7.09 4.73
C SER A 162 -4.33 7.72 5.49
N LYS A 163 -4.26 9.04 5.72
CA LYS A 163 -5.34 9.80 6.38
C LYS A 163 -6.61 9.88 5.55
N PHE A 164 -6.49 10.02 4.23
CA PHE A 164 -7.63 9.93 3.33
C PHE A 164 -8.24 8.52 3.38
N ALA A 165 -7.43 7.47 3.32
CA ALA A 165 -7.88 6.10 3.44
C ALA A 165 -8.63 5.82 4.75
N GLU A 166 -8.15 6.37 5.89
CA GLU A 166 -8.85 6.31 7.18
C GLU A 166 -10.26 6.94 7.14
N GLN A 167 -10.45 8.01 6.34
CA GLN A 167 -11.70 8.78 6.30
C GLN A 167 -12.70 8.25 5.28
N GLU A 168 -12.23 7.83 4.11
CA GLU A 168 -13.07 7.38 3.00
C GLU A 168 -13.72 6.00 3.28
N GLY A 169 -13.22 5.24 4.29
CA GLY A 169 -13.78 3.96 4.67
C GLY A 169 -13.65 2.90 3.56
N LYS A 170 -14.63 2.01 3.40
CA LYS A 170 -14.55 0.84 2.53
C LYS A 170 -14.29 1.11 1.03
N LEU A 171 -14.64 2.29 0.52
CA LEU A 171 -14.56 2.59 -0.92
C LEU A 171 -13.18 3.09 -1.37
N ALA A 172 -12.37 3.65 -0.49
CA ALA A 172 -11.09 4.25 -0.87
C ALA A 172 -9.87 3.50 -0.38
N GLY A 173 -10.03 2.59 0.56
CA GLY A 173 -8.94 1.79 1.09
C GLY A 173 -8.41 0.72 0.17
N GLU A 174 -9.07 0.50 -0.95
CA GLU A 174 -8.61 -0.39 -2.01
C GLU A 174 -7.34 0.14 -2.70
N PHE A 175 -7.00 1.43 -2.51
CA PHE A 175 -5.89 2.09 -3.21
C PHE A 175 -4.63 2.30 -2.38
N TYR A 176 -4.65 1.98 -1.09
CA TYR A 176 -3.50 2.18 -0.21
C TYR A 176 -3.10 0.91 0.52
N THR A 177 -1.94 0.39 0.18
CA THR A 177 -1.32 -0.73 0.90
C THR A 177 -0.46 -0.19 2.04
N PRO A 178 -0.66 -0.63 3.29
CA PRO A 178 0.17 -0.20 4.41
C PRO A 178 1.66 -0.43 4.16
N SER A 179 2.49 0.56 4.48
CA SER A 179 3.92 0.51 4.20
C SER A 179 4.63 -0.71 4.81
N CYS A 180 4.21 -1.15 5.99
CA CYS A 180 4.77 -2.35 6.62
C CYS A 180 4.49 -3.63 5.82
N VAL A 181 3.33 -3.74 5.15
CA VAL A 181 3.00 -4.87 4.27
C VAL A 181 3.86 -4.83 3.01
N VAL A 182 3.98 -3.65 2.39
CA VAL A 182 4.82 -3.47 1.19
C VAL A 182 6.28 -3.78 1.50
N ARG A 183 6.80 -3.27 2.61
CA ARG A 183 8.16 -3.55 3.07
C ARG A 183 8.40 -5.04 3.32
N THR A 184 7.42 -5.75 3.87
CA THR A 184 7.52 -7.21 4.05
C THR A 184 7.66 -7.93 2.69
N LEU A 185 6.88 -7.53 1.68
CA LEU A 185 7.00 -8.09 0.32
C LEU A 185 8.38 -7.81 -0.26
N VAL A 186 8.85 -6.57 -0.16
CA VAL A 186 10.14 -6.14 -0.73
C VAL A 186 11.33 -6.83 -0.03
N GLU A 187 11.32 -6.91 1.31
CA GLU A 187 12.37 -7.58 2.09
C GLU A 187 12.47 -9.08 1.80
N VAL A 188 11.34 -9.74 1.51
CA VAL A 188 11.32 -11.17 1.12
C VAL A 188 11.77 -11.35 -0.34
N LEU A 189 11.33 -10.49 -1.25
CA LEU A 189 11.63 -10.63 -2.69
C LEU A 189 13.02 -10.11 -3.06
N GLN A 190 13.51 -9.08 -2.38
CA GLN A 190 14.83 -8.46 -2.58
C GLN A 190 15.08 -8.05 -4.03
N PRO A 191 14.34 -7.06 -4.57
CA PRO A 191 14.46 -6.63 -5.96
C PRO A 191 15.70 -5.73 -6.16
N TYR A 192 16.90 -6.30 -6.09
CA TYR A 192 18.15 -5.56 -6.27
C TYR A 192 18.32 -4.98 -7.67
N HIS A 193 17.81 -5.67 -8.69
CA HIS A 193 17.92 -5.28 -10.09
C HIS A 193 16.87 -6.02 -10.94
N GLY A 194 16.57 -5.47 -12.11
CA GLY A 194 15.68 -6.11 -13.08
C GLY A 194 14.32 -5.43 -13.20
N ARG A 195 13.37 -6.11 -13.80
CA ARG A 195 12.02 -5.58 -14.11
C ARG A 195 11.07 -5.84 -12.97
N VAL A 196 10.53 -4.77 -12.38
CA VAL A 196 9.53 -4.80 -11.31
C VAL A 196 8.18 -4.41 -11.91
N TYR A 197 7.17 -5.24 -11.70
CA TYR A 197 5.83 -5.05 -12.28
C TYR A 197 4.74 -5.09 -11.20
N ASP A 198 3.77 -4.18 -11.33
CA ASP A 198 2.53 -4.18 -10.54
C ASP A 198 1.33 -3.95 -11.47
N PRO A 199 0.47 -4.97 -11.71
CA PRO A 199 -0.67 -4.87 -12.62
C PRO A 199 -1.84 -4.04 -12.09
N CYS A 200 -1.80 -3.59 -10.84
CA CYS A 200 -2.80 -2.77 -10.16
C CYS A 200 -2.14 -1.81 -9.17
N CYS A 201 -1.25 -0.96 -9.72
CA CYS A 201 -0.20 -0.29 -8.95
C CYS A 201 -0.69 0.75 -7.94
N GLY A 202 -1.98 1.09 -7.96
CA GLY A 202 -2.53 2.07 -7.04
C GLY A 202 -1.77 3.40 -7.09
N SER A 203 -1.29 3.86 -5.95
CA SER A 203 -0.45 5.07 -5.84
C SER A 203 1.05 4.83 -6.12
N GLY A 204 1.44 3.63 -6.57
CA GLY A 204 2.84 3.29 -6.85
C GLY A 204 3.67 2.91 -5.62
N GLY A 205 3.04 2.60 -4.49
CA GLY A 205 3.72 2.30 -3.22
C GLY A 205 4.71 1.13 -3.29
N MET A 206 4.41 0.08 -4.07
CA MET A 206 5.30 -1.07 -4.29
C MET A 206 6.62 -0.63 -4.94
N PHE A 207 6.54 0.23 -5.94
CA PHE A 207 7.72 0.74 -6.65
C PHE A 207 8.58 1.64 -5.78
N VAL A 208 7.95 2.50 -4.98
CA VAL A 208 8.65 3.39 -4.04
C VAL A 208 9.46 2.59 -3.03
N GLN A 209 8.87 1.56 -2.43
CA GLN A 209 9.57 0.72 -1.46
C GLN A 209 10.66 -0.14 -2.13
N SER A 210 10.45 -0.59 -3.36
CA SER A 210 11.48 -1.29 -4.14
C SER A 210 12.69 -0.39 -4.40
N ALA A 211 12.46 0.87 -4.79
CA ALA A 211 13.51 1.85 -5.00
C ALA A 211 14.28 2.14 -3.69
N LYS A 212 13.58 2.35 -2.58
CA LYS A 212 14.18 2.54 -1.24
C LYS A 212 15.02 1.32 -0.83
N PHE A 213 14.56 0.12 -1.13
CA PHE A 213 15.31 -1.11 -0.87
C PHE A 213 16.63 -1.12 -1.62
N VAL A 214 16.62 -0.82 -2.93
CA VAL A 214 17.83 -0.74 -3.75
C VAL A 214 18.81 0.29 -3.20
N GLU A 215 18.33 1.51 -2.89
CA GLU A 215 19.16 2.59 -2.33
C GLU A 215 19.77 2.21 -0.97
N SER A 216 19.00 1.59 -0.08
CA SER A 216 19.48 1.18 1.25
C SER A 216 20.54 0.09 1.21
N HIS A 217 20.63 -0.65 0.09
CA HIS A 217 21.63 -1.68 -0.16
C HIS A 217 22.75 -1.21 -1.10
N SER A 218 22.99 0.11 -1.17
CA SER A 218 24.06 0.73 -1.98
C SER A 218 23.91 0.52 -3.48
N GLY A 219 22.71 0.18 -3.96
CA GLY A 219 22.37 0.12 -5.38
C GLY A 219 21.96 1.49 -5.93
N ASN A 220 21.79 1.56 -7.25
CA ASN A 220 21.24 2.71 -7.94
C ASN A 220 19.77 2.48 -8.25
N ILE A 221 18.92 3.48 -8.08
CA ILE A 221 17.49 3.42 -8.39
C ILE A 221 17.21 2.96 -9.83
N ASN A 222 18.14 3.22 -10.75
CA ASN A 222 18.07 2.80 -12.14
C ASN A 222 18.45 1.33 -12.37
N ASP A 223 18.84 0.59 -11.33
CA ASP A 223 19.10 -0.85 -11.42
C ASP A 223 17.81 -1.64 -11.60
N ILE A 224 16.66 -1.03 -11.23
CA ILE A 224 15.33 -1.57 -11.49
C ILE A 224 14.62 -0.80 -12.60
N SER A 225 13.88 -1.52 -13.43
CA SER A 225 12.97 -0.95 -14.43
C SER A 225 11.53 -1.20 -13.99
N VAL A 226 10.76 -0.13 -13.82
CA VAL A 226 9.43 -0.16 -13.22
C VAL A 226 8.35 -0.18 -14.29
N TYR A 227 7.42 -1.14 -14.18
CA TYR A 227 6.27 -1.29 -15.05
C TYR A 227 5.01 -1.43 -14.22
N GLY A 228 3.93 -0.79 -14.65
CA GLY A 228 2.66 -0.91 -13.94
C GLY A 228 1.47 -0.42 -14.75
N GLN A 229 0.28 -0.60 -14.20
CA GLN A 229 -0.92 0.02 -14.70
C GLN A 229 -1.98 0.09 -13.60
N ASP A 230 -2.98 0.94 -13.80
CA ASP A 230 -4.14 1.05 -12.93
C ASP A 230 -5.36 1.43 -13.77
N SER A 231 -6.54 0.92 -13.43
CA SER A 231 -7.78 1.21 -14.15
C SER A 231 -8.36 2.58 -13.82
N ASN A 232 -8.11 3.09 -12.61
CA ASN A 232 -8.64 4.37 -12.16
C ASN A 232 -7.77 5.54 -12.66
N PRO A 233 -8.32 6.47 -13.45
CA PRO A 233 -7.54 7.56 -14.05
C PRO A 233 -6.90 8.49 -13.03
N THR A 234 -7.56 8.71 -11.89
CA THR A 234 -7.04 9.56 -10.81
C THR A 234 -5.89 8.88 -10.09
N THR A 235 -6.07 7.60 -9.76
CA THR A 235 -5.05 6.78 -9.07
C THR A 235 -3.82 6.60 -9.95
N TRP A 236 -4.01 6.35 -11.26
CA TRP A 236 -2.93 6.25 -12.24
C TRP A 236 -2.10 7.55 -12.32
N LYS A 237 -2.76 8.72 -12.36
CA LYS A 237 -2.05 10.02 -12.31
C LYS A 237 -1.32 10.23 -10.99
N MET A 238 -1.92 9.82 -9.86
CA MET A 238 -1.26 9.89 -8.56
C MET A 238 0.00 9.02 -8.51
N ALA A 239 -0.02 7.82 -9.10
CA ALA A 239 1.17 6.98 -9.21
C ALA A 239 2.27 7.67 -10.01
N GLN A 240 1.94 8.23 -11.17
CA GLN A 240 2.90 8.97 -11.99
C GLN A 240 3.53 10.13 -11.24
N MET A 241 2.73 10.93 -10.54
CA MET A 241 3.22 12.02 -9.69
C MET A 241 4.14 11.51 -8.58
N ASN A 242 3.71 10.48 -7.88
CA ASN A 242 4.46 9.88 -6.79
C ASN A 242 5.85 9.38 -7.21
N LEU A 243 5.93 8.76 -8.39
CA LEU A 243 7.18 8.24 -8.95
C LEU A 243 8.07 9.37 -9.50
N ALA A 244 7.46 10.33 -10.22
CA ALA A 244 8.19 11.47 -10.79
C ALA A 244 8.92 12.30 -9.71
N ILE A 245 8.27 12.56 -8.57
CA ILE A 245 8.84 13.30 -7.44
C ILE A 245 10.11 12.63 -6.90
N ARG A 246 10.13 11.30 -6.90
CA ARG A 246 11.25 10.49 -6.38
C ARG A 246 12.30 10.19 -7.45
N GLY A 247 12.12 10.73 -8.66
CA GLY A 247 13.02 10.46 -9.77
C GLY A 247 12.98 9.01 -10.27
N ILE A 248 11.90 8.27 -9.96
CA ILE A 248 11.69 6.90 -10.41
C ILE A 248 11.10 6.95 -11.82
N ASP A 249 11.85 6.49 -12.80
CA ASP A 249 11.34 6.30 -14.16
C ASP A 249 10.48 5.05 -14.22
N ALA A 250 9.23 5.19 -14.70
CA ALA A 250 8.26 4.10 -14.75
C ALA A 250 7.46 4.11 -16.04
N ASP A 251 7.21 2.95 -16.60
CA ASP A 251 6.22 2.75 -17.66
C ASP A 251 4.90 2.27 -17.04
N LEU A 252 3.96 3.19 -16.86
CA LEU A 252 2.62 2.91 -16.34
C LEU A 252 1.57 2.79 -17.47
N GLY A 253 2.01 2.56 -18.69
CA GLY A 253 1.17 2.60 -19.88
C GLY A 253 0.86 4.04 -20.33
N LYS A 254 0.34 4.18 -21.55
CA LYS A 254 0.01 5.50 -22.12
C LYS A 254 -1.21 6.16 -21.50
N PHE A 255 -2.09 5.35 -20.89
CA PHE A 255 -3.34 5.78 -20.23
C PHE A 255 -3.71 4.74 -19.16
N ASN A 256 -4.61 5.12 -18.27
CA ASN A 256 -5.19 4.17 -17.31
C ASN A 256 -5.97 3.07 -18.03
N ALA A 257 -5.81 1.83 -17.59
CA ALA A 257 -6.42 0.69 -18.27
C ALA A 257 -6.76 -0.45 -17.29
N ASP A 258 -7.85 -1.15 -17.60
CA ASP A 258 -8.21 -2.40 -16.95
C ASP A 258 -7.25 -3.51 -17.36
N THR A 259 -6.58 -4.10 -16.40
CA THR A 259 -5.53 -5.11 -16.61
C THR A 259 -6.04 -6.38 -17.29
N PHE A 260 -7.28 -6.75 -17.07
CA PHE A 260 -7.81 -7.94 -17.69
C PHE A 260 -8.19 -7.73 -19.16
N PHE A 261 -8.73 -6.56 -19.50
CA PHE A 261 -9.23 -6.25 -20.85
C PHE A 261 -8.22 -5.49 -21.72
N ASN A 262 -7.33 -4.73 -21.10
CA ASN A 262 -6.38 -3.89 -21.82
C ASN A 262 -5.03 -3.90 -21.10
N ASP A 263 -4.33 -5.01 -21.27
CA ASP A 263 -2.98 -5.19 -20.75
C ASP A 263 -2.01 -4.22 -21.46
N CYS A 264 -1.49 -3.26 -20.71
CA CYS A 264 -0.56 -2.26 -21.23
C CYS A 264 0.84 -2.84 -21.52
N HIS A 265 1.16 -4.03 -21.00
CA HIS A 265 2.47 -4.65 -21.08
C HIS A 265 2.45 -6.11 -21.57
N PRO A 266 1.77 -6.46 -22.67
CA PRO A 266 1.45 -7.84 -23.03
C PRO A 266 2.67 -8.74 -23.28
N THR A 267 3.80 -8.15 -23.62
CA THR A 267 5.05 -8.87 -23.88
C THR A 267 6.03 -8.89 -22.70
N LEU A 268 5.69 -8.15 -21.63
CA LEU A 268 6.54 -8.07 -20.44
C LEU A 268 6.71 -9.45 -19.79
N ARG A 269 7.95 -9.75 -19.41
CA ARG A 269 8.28 -10.86 -18.52
C ARG A 269 9.12 -10.29 -17.38
N ALA A 270 8.45 -10.04 -16.25
CA ALA A 270 9.02 -9.36 -15.10
C ALA A 270 9.85 -10.31 -14.24
N ASP A 271 10.90 -9.78 -13.65
CA ASP A 271 11.78 -10.50 -12.73
C ASP A 271 11.16 -10.51 -11.33
N PHE A 272 10.46 -9.43 -10.95
CA PHE A 272 9.69 -9.31 -9.72
C PHE A 272 8.30 -8.75 -10.02
N ILE A 273 7.28 -9.39 -9.46
CA ILE A 273 5.91 -8.89 -9.52
C ILE A 273 5.39 -8.73 -8.09
N MET A 274 4.97 -7.53 -7.74
CA MET A 274 4.42 -7.24 -6.42
C MET A 274 3.10 -6.52 -6.57
N ALA A 275 2.06 -7.04 -5.94
CA ALA A 275 0.73 -6.46 -6.07
C ALA A 275 -0.15 -6.64 -4.83
N ASN A 276 -1.02 -5.68 -4.62
CA ASN A 276 -2.16 -5.77 -3.73
C ASN A 276 -3.44 -5.51 -4.53
N PRO A 277 -3.96 -6.51 -5.25
CA PRO A 277 -5.15 -6.34 -6.08
C PRO A 277 -6.41 -6.14 -5.24
N PRO A 278 -7.50 -5.59 -5.82
CA PRO A 278 -8.80 -5.51 -5.17
C PRO A 278 -9.25 -6.89 -4.67
N PHE A 279 -9.58 -6.99 -3.35
CA PHE A 279 -9.95 -8.26 -2.74
C PHE A 279 -11.34 -8.70 -3.17
N ASN A 280 -11.46 -9.96 -3.58
CA ASN A 280 -12.73 -10.60 -3.91
C ASN A 280 -13.58 -9.82 -4.93
N LEU A 281 -12.95 -9.20 -5.91
CA LEU A 281 -13.62 -8.45 -6.96
C LEU A 281 -14.59 -9.35 -7.73
N SER A 282 -15.89 -9.05 -7.68
CA SER A 282 -16.93 -9.68 -8.47
C SER A 282 -17.13 -8.94 -9.80
N ASP A 283 -17.82 -9.59 -10.73
CA ASP A 283 -18.26 -9.00 -12.00
C ASP A 283 -17.10 -8.38 -12.83
N TRP A 284 -15.92 -8.99 -12.73
CA TRP A 284 -14.71 -8.57 -13.42
C TRP A 284 -14.68 -8.90 -14.92
N GLY A 285 -15.81 -9.37 -15.46
CA GLY A 285 -15.98 -9.64 -16.90
C GLY A 285 -15.47 -11.01 -17.36
N ALA A 286 -15.41 -11.99 -16.46
CA ALA A 286 -14.94 -13.35 -16.71
C ALA A 286 -15.51 -13.99 -17.99
N ASP A 287 -16.81 -13.82 -18.25
CA ASP A 287 -17.50 -14.41 -19.39
C ASP A 287 -16.92 -13.98 -20.75
N LYS A 288 -16.34 -12.77 -20.81
CA LYS A 288 -15.71 -12.24 -22.01
C LYS A 288 -14.27 -12.70 -22.19
N LEU A 289 -13.70 -13.30 -21.16
CA LEU A 289 -12.31 -13.74 -21.09
C LEU A 289 -12.19 -15.26 -20.92
N ALA A 290 -13.23 -16.03 -21.27
CA ALA A 290 -13.26 -17.48 -21.06
C ALA A 290 -12.10 -18.22 -21.77
N ASP A 291 -11.69 -17.75 -22.96
CA ASP A 291 -10.63 -18.35 -23.77
C ASP A 291 -9.27 -17.64 -23.61
N ASP A 292 -9.09 -16.85 -22.55
CA ASP A 292 -7.86 -16.10 -22.34
C ASP A 292 -6.68 -17.02 -22.02
N VAL A 293 -5.56 -16.81 -22.70
CA VAL A 293 -4.34 -17.63 -22.59
C VAL A 293 -3.69 -17.59 -21.19
N ARG A 294 -4.07 -16.64 -20.36
CA ARG A 294 -3.59 -16.51 -18.98
C ARG A 294 -4.13 -17.60 -18.04
N TRP A 295 -5.31 -18.18 -18.35
CA TRP A 295 -5.99 -19.15 -17.46
C TRP A 295 -5.42 -20.56 -17.55
N GLN A 296 -4.10 -20.71 -17.44
CA GLN A 296 -3.40 -21.98 -17.60
C GLN A 296 -3.71 -23.01 -16.50
N TYR A 297 -4.12 -22.53 -15.32
CA TYR A 297 -4.40 -23.36 -14.15
C TYR A 297 -5.90 -23.60 -13.92
N GLY A 298 -6.73 -23.06 -14.78
CA GLY A 298 -8.19 -23.16 -14.75
C GLY A 298 -8.86 -21.79 -14.82
N MET A 299 -10.09 -21.77 -15.33
CA MET A 299 -10.86 -20.53 -15.48
C MET A 299 -11.25 -19.98 -14.11
N PRO A 300 -10.88 -18.73 -13.76
CA PRO A 300 -11.27 -18.10 -12.51
C PRO A 300 -12.79 -17.82 -12.47
N PRO A 301 -13.44 -17.94 -11.29
CA PRO A 301 -14.88 -17.69 -11.19
C PRO A 301 -15.24 -16.23 -11.43
N SER A 302 -16.40 -15.98 -12.03
CA SER A 302 -16.93 -14.62 -12.26
C SER A 302 -17.18 -13.84 -10.96
N GLY A 303 -17.50 -14.53 -9.89
CA GLY A 303 -17.77 -13.94 -8.58
C GLY A 303 -16.52 -13.55 -7.78
N ASN A 304 -15.31 -13.92 -8.24
CA ASN A 304 -14.06 -13.62 -7.51
C ASN A 304 -12.84 -13.62 -8.43
N ALA A 305 -12.18 -12.48 -8.56
CA ALA A 305 -11.00 -12.30 -9.41
C ALA A 305 -9.65 -12.68 -8.74
N ASN A 306 -9.61 -13.14 -7.50
CA ASN A 306 -8.34 -13.38 -6.79
C ASN A 306 -7.39 -14.28 -7.60
N PHE A 307 -7.89 -15.36 -8.17
CA PHE A 307 -7.08 -16.26 -9.00
C PHE A 307 -6.92 -15.78 -10.45
N ALA A 308 -7.70 -14.81 -10.91
CA ALA A 308 -7.43 -14.14 -12.18
C ALA A 308 -6.20 -13.24 -12.07
N TRP A 309 -6.10 -12.46 -11.01
CA TRP A 309 -4.92 -11.67 -10.68
C TRP A 309 -3.67 -12.55 -10.55
N LEU A 310 -3.77 -13.64 -9.80
CA LEU A 310 -2.63 -14.54 -9.60
C LEU A 310 -2.16 -15.16 -10.93
N GLN A 311 -3.08 -15.63 -11.78
CA GLN A 311 -2.73 -16.22 -13.07
C GLN A 311 -2.20 -15.18 -14.07
N HIS A 312 -2.73 -13.94 -14.05
CA HIS A 312 -2.17 -12.84 -14.81
C HIS A 312 -0.70 -12.59 -14.44
N MET A 313 -0.38 -12.54 -13.14
CA MET A 313 1.00 -12.37 -12.69
C MET A 313 1.90 -13.56 -13.06
N ILE A 314 1.42 -14.80 -12.94
CA ILE A 314 2.19 -15.98 -13.36
C ILE A 314 2.48 -15.93 -14.87
N TYR A 315 1.53 -15.45 -15.67
CA TYR A 315 1.73 -15.26 -17.12
C TYR A 315 2.83 -14.27 -17.44
N HIS A 316 2.88 -13.15 -16.71
CA HIS A 316 3.88 -12.11 -16.86
C HIS A 316 5.24 -12.39 -16.17
N LEU A 317 5.34 -13.51 -15.45
CA LEU A 317 6.56 -13.84 -14.72
C LEU A 317 7.66 -14.35 -15.64
N ALA A 318 8.87 -13.82 -15.51
CA ALA A 318 10.07 -14.34 -16.17
C ALA A 318 10.39 -15.77 -15.68
N PRO A 319 11.22 -16.56 -16.41
CA PRO A 319 11.57 -17.94 -16.03
C PRO A 319 12.17 -18.07 -14.62
N ASN A 320 12.95 -17.08 -14.18
CA ASN A 320 13.55 -17.03 -12.84
C ASN A 320 12.84 -16.00 -11.94
N GLY A 321 11.69 -15.50 -12.37
CA GLY A 321 10.98 -14.44 -11.69
C GLY A 321 10.27 -14.91 -10.40
N ARG A 322 9.94 -13.94 -9.56
CA ARG A 322 9.30 -14.14 -8.26
C ARG A 322 8.12 -13.19 -8.09
N ILE A 323 7.06 -13.68 -7.47
CA ILE A 323 5.84 -12.92 -7.16
C ILE A 323 5.72 -12.75 -5.66
N GLY A 324 5.29 -11.57 -5.21
CA GLY A 324 4.74 -11.31 -3.89
C GLY A 324 3.38 -10.65 -4.01
N MET A 325 2.34 -11.33 -3.56
CA MET A 325 0.96 -10.89 -3.71
C MET A 325 0.23 -10.87 -2.39
N VAL A 326 -0.57 -9.83 -2.17
CA VAL A 326 -1.48 -9.74 -1.02
C VAL A 326 -2.85 -10.27 -1.42
N LEU A 327 -3.39 -11.21 -0.67
CA LEU A 327 -4.75 -11.71 -0.87
C LEU A 327 -5.49 -11.84 0.47
N ALA A 328 -6.81 -11.73 0.42
CA ALA A 328 -7.67 -12.07 1.55
C ALA A 328 -7.51 -13.57 1.92
N ASN A 329 -7.56 -13.90 3.21
CA ASN A 329 -7.34 -15.27 3.70
C ASN A 329 -8.31 -16.30 3.13
N GLY A 330 -9.47 -15.89 2.61
CA GLY A 330 -10.38 -16.77 1.87
C GLY A 330 -9.70 -17.50 0.71
N SER A 331 -8.73 -16.88 0.05
CA SER A 331 -7.97 -17.48 -1.05
C SER A 331 -7.22 -18.75 -0.66
N LEU A 332 -6.84 -18.88 0.62
CA LEU A 332 -6.09 -20.04 1.14
C LEU A 332 -6.93 -21.32 1.22
N SER A 333 -8.24 -21.21 1.35
CA SER A 333 -9.11 -22.35 1.66
C SER A 333 -10.39 -22.45 0.84
N SER A 334 -10.81 -21.39 0.12
CA SER A 334 -12.05 -21.40 -0.68
C SER A 334 -12.05 -22.53 -1.70
N GLN A 335 -13.20 -23.19 -1.83
CA GLN A 335 -13.49 -24.20 -2.85
C GLN A 335 -14.54 -23.69 -3.87
N SER A 336 -15.06 -22.48 -3.64
CA SER A 336 -16.14 -21.92 -4.44
C SER A 336 -15.71 -21.64 -5.88
N GLY A 337 -16.59 -21.91 -6.84
CA GLY A 337 -16.39 -21.55 -8.25
C GLY A 337 -15.14 -22.14 -8.90
N GLY A 338 -14.60 -23.25 -8.38
CA GLY A 338 -13.38 -23.88 -8.92
C GLY A 338 -12.07 -23.33 -8.36
N GLU A 339 -12.09 -22.38 -7.41
CA GLU A 339 -10.87 -21.81 -6.81
C GLU A 339 -9.96 -22.89 -6.19
N GLY A 340 -10.55 -23.92 -5.57
CA GLY A 340 -9.79 -25.03 -4.99
C GLY A 340 -9.00 -25.82 -6.03
N GLU A 341 -9.59 -26.08 -7.22
CA GLU A 341 -8.91 -26.78 -8.31
C GLU A 341 -7.79 -25.91 -8.93
N ILE A 342 -8.02 -24.61 -9.12
CA ILE A 342 -6.98 -23.70 -9.60
C ILE A 342 -5.81 -23.67 -8.62
N ARG A 343 -6.08 -23.56 -7.31
CA ARG A 343 -5.06 -23.58 -6.26
C ARG A 343 -4.27 -24.89 -6.28
N LYS A 344 -4.94 -26.04 -6.39
CA LYS A 344 -4.32 -27.36 -6.52
C LYS A 344 -3.41 -27.42 -7.75
N ASN A 345 -3.85 -26.91 -8.90
CA ASN A 345 -3.06 -26.92 -10.14
C ASN A 345 -1.80 -26.06 -10.01
N ILE A 346 -1.88 -24.90 -9.37
CA ILE A 346 -0.73 -24.00 -9.11
C ILE A 346 0.26 -24.67 -8.14
N ILE A 347 -0.21 -25.35 -7.10
CA ILE A 347 0.64 -26.09 -6.13
C ILE A 347 1.32 -27.27 -6.83
N ASN A 348 0.60 -28.04 -7.64
CA ASN A 348 1.16 -29.19 -8.36
C ASN A 348 2.14 -28.76 -9.46
N ALA A 349 2.02 -27.53 -9.97
CA ALA A 349 3.02 -26.93 -10.85
C ALA A 349 4.27 -26.43 -10.11
N ASP A 350 4.36 -26.67 -8.81
CA ASP A 350 5.47 -26.28 -7.92
C ASP A 350 5.80 -24.78 -7.94
N LEU A 351 4.78 -23.92 -8.02
CA LEU A 351 4.96 -22.48 -8.07
C LEU A 351 4.92 -21.80 -6.71
N VAL A 352 4.15 -22.33 -5.74
CA VAL A 352 3.99 -21.71 -4.42
C VAL A 352 5.24 -21.95 -3.57
N ASP A 353 5.93 -20.87 -3.23
CA ASP A 353 7.19 -20.88 -2.49
C ASP A 353 6.97 -20.67 -0.99
N CYS A 354 6.18 -19.65 -0.62
CA CYS A 354 5.87 -19.34 0.76
C CYS A 354 4.46 -18.74 0.90
N ILE A 355 3.80 -19.03 2.02
CA ILE A 355 2.54 -18.40 2.44
C ILE A 355 2.72 -17.81 3.84
N VAL A 356 2.42 -16.52 4.00
CA VAL A 356 2.48 -15.83 5.30
C VAL A 356 1.09 -15.40 5.71
N ALA A 357 0.57 -15.90 6.83
CA ALA A 357 -0.66 -15.35 7.44
C ALA A 357 -0.33 -14.09 8.23
N MET A 358 -0.89 -12.96 7.81
CA MET A 358 -0.60 -11.66 8.40
C MET A 358 -1.51 -11.37 9.61
N PRO A 359 -1.08 -10.47 10.52
CA PRO A 359 -1.94 -9.97 11.59
C PRO A 359 -3.20 -9.28 11.04
N THR A 360 -4.25 -9.25 11.84
CA THR A 360 -5.43 -8.42 11.58
C THR A 360 -5.14 -6.94 11.84
N GLN A 361 -6.01 -6.05 11.35
CA GLN A 361 -5.94 -4.61 11.62
C GLN A 361 -4.72 -3.89 11.01
N LEU A 362 -4.05 -4.47 10.01
CA LEU A 362 -2.98 -3.80 9.27
C LEU A 362 -3.52 -2.75 8.30
N PHE A 363 -4.67 -3.01 7.69
CA PHE A 363 -5.28 -2.11 6.71
C PHE A 363 -6.20 -1.09 7.39
N TYR A 364 -6.11 0.18 7.00
CA TYR A 364 -6.92 1.26 7.58
C TYR A 364 -8.43 1.11 7.29
N THR A 365 -8.77 0.47 6.18
CA THR A 365 -10.14 0.44 5.63
C THR A 365 -10.84 -0.88 5.81
N THR A 366 -10.11 -1.94 6.10
CA THR A 366 -10.67 -3.27 6.31
C THR A 366 -9.97 -3.98 7.46
N GLN A 367 -10.75 -4.74 8.22
CA GLN A 367 -10.21 -5.64 9.24
C GLN A 367 -10.04 -7.06 8.69
N ILE A 368 -10.25 -7.25 7.39
CA ILE A 368 -10.13 -8.57 6.75
C ILE A 368 -8.68 -9.06 6.92
N PRO A 369 -8.48 -10.25 7.49
CA PRO A 369 -7.16 -10.82 7.57
C PRO A 369 -6.65 -11.18 6.18
N VAL A 370 -5.39 -10.82 5.92
CA VAL A 370 -4.74 -11.08 4.64
C VAL A 370 -3.60 -12.07 4.77
N SER A 371 -3.21 -12.62 3.65
CA SER A 371 -2.04 -13.46 3.51
C SER A 371 -1.13 -12.94 2.40
N LEU A 372 0.17 -13.15 2.55
CA LEU A 372 1.12 -12.90 1.49
C LEU A 372 1.41 -14.23 0.80
N TRP A 373 1.30 -14.20 -0.52
CA TRP A 373 1.61 -15.32 -1.39
C TRP A 373 2.93 -15.04 -2.09
N PHE A 374 3.91 -15.90 -1.90
CA PHE A 374 5.16 -15.85 -2.65
C PHE A 374 5.22 -17.02 -3.61
N LEU A 375 5.45 -16.72 -4.88
CA LEU A 375 5.59 -17.70 -5.94
C LEU A 375 6.93 -17.53 -6.68
N SER A 376 7.44 -18.63 -7.20
CA SER A 376 8.64 -18.63 -8.05
C SER A 376 8.51 -19.71 -9.14
N LYS A 377 8.88 -19.37 -10.39
CA LYS A 377 8.97 -20.36 -11.48
C LYS A 377 10.22 -21.25 -11.35
N ASN A 378 11.22 -20.79 -10.64
CA ASN A 378 12.46 -21.54 -10.41
C ASN A 378 12.79 -21.59 -8.93
N LYS A 379 11.99 -22.37 -8.18
CA LYS A 379 12.19 -22.57 -6.74
C LYS A 379 13.51 -23.26 -6.44
N LYS A 380 14.22 -22.78 -5.41
CA LYS A 380 15.39 -23.50 -4.86
C LYS A 380 14.97 -24.74 -4.08
N GLN A 381 13.90 -24.65 -3.29
CA GLN A 381 13.33 -25.76 -2.51
C GLN A 381 12.18 -26.41 -3.28
N LYS A 382 12.50 -27.23 -4.30
CA LYS A 382 11.50 -27.88 -5.16
C LYS A 382 10.62 -28.86 -4.36
N GLY A 383 9.32 -28.87 -4.67
CA GLY A 383 8.33 -29.73 -4.04
C GLY A 383 8.02 -29.37 -2.57
N LYS A 384 8.50 -28.22 -2.08
CA LYS A 384 8.29 -27.76 -0.71
C LYS A 384 7.69 -26.35 -0.70
N THR A 385 6.88 -26.06 0.31
CA THR A 385 6.30 -24.73 0.56
C THR A 385 6.52 -24.36 2.02
N LEU A 386 6.99 -23.15 2.25
CA LEU A 386 7.12 -22.57 3.58
C LEU A 386 5.78 -21.96 4.03
N PHE A 387 5.38 -22.23 5.25
CA PHE A 387 4.24 -21.62 5.92
C PHE A 387 4.72 -20.80 7.11
N ILE A 388 4.32 -19.52 7.18
CA ILE A 388 4.62 -18.62 8.29
C ILE A 388 3.31 -18.11 8.88
N ASP A 389 3.13 -18.27 10.18
CA ASP A 389 2.02 -17.70 10.93
C ASP A 389 2.47 -16.45 11.68
N ALA A 390 2.39 -15.31 11.01
CA ALA A 390 2.78 -14.03 11.55
C ALA A 390 1.64 -13.30 12.32
N ARG A 391 0.49 -13.94 12.55
CA ARG A 391 -0.70 -13.32 13.16
C ARG A 391 -0.46 -12.73 14.55
N LYS A 392 0.54 -13.20 15.27
CA LYS A 392 0.93 -12.70 16.60
C LYS A 392 1.91 -11.53 16.55
N LEU A 393 2.50 -11.22 15.38
CA LEU A 393 3.45 -10.15 15.20
C LEU A 393 2.76 -8.78 15.15
N GLY A 394 3.56 -7.73 15.26
CA GLY A 394 3.14 -6.34 15.19
C GLY A 394 2.60 -5.78 16.49
N THR A 395 2.61 -4.47 16.57
CA THR A 395 2.16 -3.67 17.72
C THR A 395 0.95 -2.81 17.35
N MET A 396 0.06 -2.55 18.32
CA MET A 396 -1.06 -1.65 18.12
C MET A 396 -0.57 -0.20 18.17
N VAL A 397 -0.66 0.50 17.05
CA VAL A 397 -0.34 1.94 16.98
C VAL A 397 -1.56 2.82 17.28
N SER A 398 -2.74 2.27 17.21
CA SER A 398 -4.00 2.88 17.61
C SER A 398 -4.99 1.83 18.13
N ARG A 399 -6.17 2.26 18.58
CA ARG A 399 -7.24 1.31 18.99
C ARG A 399 -7.73 0.40 17.85
N LYS A 400 -7.47 0.77 16.60
CA LYS A 400 -7.99 0.08 15.41
C LYS A 400 -6.89 -0.47 14.51
N ASN A 401 -5.67 0.09 14.58
CA ASN A 401 -4.61 -0.20 13.62
C ASN A 401 -3.40 -0.82 14.30
N ARG A 402 -2.85 -1.80 13.64
CA ARG A 402 -1.61 -2.51 13.98
C ARG A 402 -0.57 -2.24 12.91
N GLU A 403 0.70 -2.19 13.30
CA GLU A 403 1.83 -2.12 12.37
C GLU A 403 2.86 -3.20 12.72
N LEU A 404 3.53 -3.74 11.68
CA LEU A 404 4.71 -4.57 11.87
C LEU A 404 5.91 -3.68 12.13
N THR A 405 6.69 -4.03 13.13
CA THR A 405 7.98 -3.39 13.41
C THR A 405 9.05 -3.87 12.42
N ASP A 406 10.18 -3.17 12.35
CA ASP A 406 11.33 -3.60 11.55
C ASP A 406 11.83 -5.00 11.97
N THR A 407 11.76 -5.31 13.26
CA THR A 407 12.10 -6.63 13.79
C THR A 407 11.15 -7.71 13.30
N ASP A 408 9.84 -7.42 13.26
CA ASP A 408 8.84 -8.36 12.74
C ASP A 408 9.05 -8.64 11.26
N ILE A 409 9.30 -7.59 10.46
CA ILE A 409 9.55 -7.70 9.03
C ILE A 409 10.82 -8.53 8.76
N ARG A 410 11.91 -8.25 9.49
CA ARG A 410 13.15 -9.02 9.40
C ARG A 410 12.93 -10.47 9.80
N LYS A 411 12.20 -10.75 10.88
CA LYS A 411 11.90 -12.14 11.29
C LYS A 411 11.25 -12.92 10.15
N ILE A 412 10.28 -12.34 9.44
CA ILE A 412 9.63 -12.97 8.28
C ILE A 412 10.64 -13.18 7.14
N ALA A 413 11.40 -12.14 6.79
CA ALA A 413 12.37 -12.20 5.69
C ALA A 413 13.51 -13.19 5.96
N ASP A 414 14.09 -13.19 7.16
CA ASP A 414 15.16 -14.10 7.56
C ASP A 414 14.68 -15.55 7.58
N THR A 415 13.45 -15.80 8.03
CA THR A 415 12.82 -17.14 7.98
C THR A 415 12.69 -17.61 6.53
N TYR A 416 12.25 -16.73 5.62
CA TYR A 416 12.19 -17.07 4.20
C TYR A 416 13.58 -17.33 3.60
N ASN A 417 14.57 -16.50 3.91
CA ASN A 417 15.94 -16.69 3.44
C ASN A 417 16.54 -18.00 3.94
N ALA A 418 16.35 -18.34 5.21
CA ALA A 418 16.79 -19.61 5.78
C ALA A 418 16.11 -20.81 5.08
N PHE A 419 14.83 -20.71 4.73
CA PHE A 419 14.14 -21.74 3.92
C PHE A 419 14.78 -21.88 2.54
N VAL A 420 15.02 -20.77 1.85
CA VAL A 420 15.63 -20.77 0.51
C VAL A 420 17.02 -21.39 0.54
N ASP A 421 17.80 -21.13 1.58
CA ASP A 421 19.14 -21.67 1.76
C ASP A 421 19.17 -23.11 2.32
N GLY A 422 18.00 -23.66 2.69
CA GLY A 422 17.87 -25.01 3.23
C GLY A 422 18.38 -25.18 4.66
N THR A 423 18.50 -24.09 5.41
CA THR A 423 18.98 -24.06 6.80
C THR A 423 17.88 -23.85 7.82
N LEU A 424 16.62 -23.67 7.36
CA LEU A 424 15.49 -23.41 8.23
C LEU A 424 15.17 -24.64 9.09
N GLU A 425 15.03 -24.41 10.38
CA GLU A 425 14.39 -25.33 11.32
C GLU A 425 12.95 -24.87 11.60
N ASP A 426 12.01 -25.80 11.64
CA ASP A 426 10.60 -25.50 11.94
C ASP A 426 10.46 -24.95 13.35
N GLU A 427 9.70 -23.84 13.51
CA GLU A 427 9.38 -23.22 14.80
C GLU A 427 7.89 -23.42 15.09
N LYS A 428 7.55 -24.26 16.10
CA LYS A 428 6.16 -24.53 16.47
C LYS A 428 5.39 -23.23 16.75
N GLY A 429 4.23 -23.10 16.10
CA GLY A 429 3.37 -21.93 16.22
C GLY A 429 3.79 -20.72 15.38
N PHE A 430 4.92 -20.80 14.66
CA PHE A 430 5.40 -19.70 13.81
C PHE A 430 5.69 -20.12 12.37
N CYS A 431 6.55 -21.12 12.12
CA CYS A 431 6.87 -21.53 10.76
C CYS A 431 7.04 -23.04 10.62
N ALA A 432 6.72 -23.57 9.44
CA ALA A 432 6.95 -24.96 9.08
C ALA A 432 7.08 -25.11 7.56
N VAL A 433 7.85 -26.11 7.15
CA VAL A 433 7.99 -26.52 5.76
C VAL A 433 7.13 -27.74 5.48
N ALA A 434 6.29 -27.69 4.45
CA ALA A 434 5.50 -28.84 4.03
C ALA A 434 5.81 -29.22 2.57
N THR A 435 5.83 -30.51 2.29
CA THR A 435 5.92 -31.06 0.95
C THR A 435 4.59 -30.96 0.20
N THR A 436 4.64 -30.96 -1.14
CA THR A 436 3.41 -31.02 -1.96
C THR A 436 2.49 -32.18 -1.58
N GLN A 437 3.06 -33.33 -1.14
CA GLN A 437 2.26 -34.47 -0.71
C GLN A 437 1.54 -34.23 0.62
N GLU A 438 2.16 -33.54 1.55
CA GLU A 438 1.54 -33.16 2.82
C GLU A 438 0.44 -32.12 2.59
N ILE A 439 0.67 -31.15 1.69
CA ILE A 439 -0.35 -30.18 1.29
C ILE A 439 -1.54 -30.87 0.61
N ALA A 440 -1.30 -31.86 -0.24
CA ALA A 440 -2.37 -32.66 -0.86
C ALA A 440 -3.22 -33.41 0.17
N LYS A 441 -2.63 -33.94 1.27
CA LYS A 441 -3.37 -34.55 2.38
C LYS A 441 -4.25 -33.57 3.16
N GLN A 442 -4.00 -32.26 3.02
CA GLN A 442 -4.78 -31.18 3.60
C GLN A 442 -5.73 -30.53 2.56
N ASP A 443 -6.14 -31.29 1.54
CA ASP A 443 -7.04 -30.82 0.45
C ASP A 443 -6.54 -29.54 -0.25
N TYR A 444 -5.23 -29.40 -0.35
CA TYR A 444 -4.57 -28.20 -0.91
C TYR A 444 -4.97 -26.88 -0.22
N ILE A 445 -5.36 -26.94 1.05
CA ILE A 445 -5.61 -25.76 1.88
C ILE A 445 -4.27 -25.21 2.37
N LEU A 446 -4.04 -23.91 2.17
CA LEU A 446 -2.77 -23.26 2.44
C LEU A 446 -2.77 -22.42 3.72
N THR A 447 -3.72 -22.61 4.63
CA THR A 447 -3.77 -21.85 5.89
C THR A 447 -2.60 -22.24 6.80
N PRO A 448 -1.64 -21.32 7.09
CA PRO A 448 -0.40 -21.64 7.81
C PRO A 448 -0.62 -22.35 9.16
N GLY A 449 -1.65 -21.95 9.91
CA GLY A 449 -1.97 -22.59 11.20
C GLY A 449 -2.24 -24.09 11.17
N ARG A 450 -2.44 -24.70 9.97
CA ARG A 450 -2.57 -26.15 9.80
C ARG A 450 -1.22 -26.87 9.80
N TYR A 451 -0.14 -26.13 9.50
CA TYR A 451 1.20 -26.69 9.29
C TYR A 451 2.16 -26.38 10.43
N VAL A 452 2.09 -25.18 11.02
CA VAL A 452 3.05 -24.71 12.02
C VAL A 452 2.89 -25.34 13.41
N GLY A 453 1.82 -26.13 13.62
CA GLY A 453 1.54 -26.75 14.92
C GLY A 453 1.07 -25.73 15.97
N ILE A 454 1.03 -26.17 17.20
CA ILE A 454 0.64 -25.36 18.36
C ILE A 454 1.91 -25.07 19.16
N GLU A 455 2.11 -23.80 19.49
CA GLU A 455 3.17 -23.37 20.40
C GLU A 455 3.01 -24.09 21.74
N GLU A 456 4.08 -24.68 22.24
CA GLU A 456 4.08 -25.29 23.56
C GLU A 456 3.85 -24.16 24.59
N GLN A 457 2.65 -24.14 25.16
CA GLN A 457 2.40 -23.28 26.31
C GLN A 457 3.29 -23.78 27.44
N ALA A 458 4.07 -22.87 28.00
CA ALA A 458 4.78 -23.19 29.24
C ALA A 458 3.75 -23.73 30.24
N ASP A 459 3.99 -24.92 30.78
CA ASP A 459 3.15 -25.47 31.81
C ASP A 459 3.15 -24.48 32.98
N ASP A 460 2.00 -23.89 33.25
CA ASP A 460 1.84 -22.92 34.35
C ASP A 460 1.92 -23.59 35.71
N GLY A 461 2.13 -24.95 35.74
CA GLY A 461 2.24 -25.74 36.92
C GLY A 461 0.93 -25.85 37.74
N GLU A 462 -0.17 -25.29 37.25
CA GLU A 462 -1.50 -25.41 37.87
C GLU A 462 -2.15 -26.74 37.43
N PRO A 463 -2.42 -27.66 38.35
CA PRO A 463 -3.10 -28.91 38.00
C PRO A 463 -4.42 -28.64 37.26
N PHE A 464 -4.70 -29.44 36.21
CA PHE A 464 -5.89 -29.29 35.38
C PHE A 464 -7.19 -29.13 36.17
N ASP A 465 -7.36 -29.96 37.19
CA ASP A 465 -8.58 -29.96 38.03
C ASP A 465 -8.73 -28.64 38.84
N ASP A 466 -7.64 -28.08 39.32
CA ASP A 466 -7.64 -26.80 40.05
C ASP A 466 -7.90 -25.64 39.11
N LYS A 467 -7.28 -25.66 37.96
CA LYS A 467 -7.53 -24.68 36.88
C LYS A 467 -8.99 -24.72 36.41
N MET A 468 -9.54 -25.90 36.19
CA MET A 468 -10.95 -26.07 35.82
C MET A 468 -11.90 -25.57 36.92
N LYS A 469 -11.64 -25.86 38.19
CA LYS A 469 -12.45 -25.35 39.31
C LYS A 469 -12.40 -23.83 39.39
N ARG A 470 -11.22 -23.23 39.24
CA ARG A 470 -11.06 -21.77 39.22
C ARG A 470 -11.82 -21.14 38.06
N LEU A 471 -11.59 -21.61 36.81
CA LEU A 471 -12.24 -21.07 35.62
C LEU A 471 -13.76 -21.26 35.62
N THR A 472 -14.25 -22.40 36.10
CA THR A 472 -15.72 -22.60 36.22
C THR A 472 -16.32 -21.75 37.33
N GLY A 473 -15.58 -21.46 38.40
CA GLY A 473 -15.98 -20.53 39.44
C GLY A 473 -16.04 -19.07 38.92
N GLU A 474 -15.03 -18.63 38.17
CA GLU A 474 -15.02 -17.34 37.51
C GLU A 474 -16.17 -17.20 36.49
N LEU A 475 -16.43 -18.24 35.72
CA LEU A 475 -17.53 -18.27 34.75
C LEU A 475 -18.91 -18.16 35.45
N ALA A 476 -19.10 -18.89 36.56
CA ALA A 476 -20.32 -18.78 37.37
C ALA A 476 -20.53 -17.36 37.87
N GLY A 477 -19.50 -16.70 38.41
CA GLY A 477 -19.57 -15.30 38.83
C GLY A 477 -19.88 -14.33 37.71
N LEU A 478 -19.36 -14.59 36.50
CA LEU A 478 -19.68 -13.79 35.31
C LEU A 478 -21.13 -13.97 34.86
N PHE A 479 -21.68 -15.17 34.98
CA PHE A 479 -23.11 -15.41 34.73
C PHE A 479 -24.03 -14.69 35.75
N GLU A 480 -23.68 -14.71 37.02
CA GLU A 480 -24.41 -13.95 38.04
C GLU A 480 -24.40 -12.45 37.72
N LYS A 481 -23.24 -11.90 37.43
CA LYS A 481 -23.10 -10.50 37.05
C LYS A 481 -23.87 -10.15 35.79
N SER A 482 -23.92 -11.05 34.82
CA SER A 482 -24.70 -10.88 33.58
C SER A 482 -26.21 -10.79 33.89
N HIS A 483 -26.71 -11.62 34.81
CA HIS A 483 -28.10 -11.59 35.23
C HIS A 483 -28.46 -10.31 36.00
N GLU A 484 -27.56 -9.84 36.88
CA GLU A 484 -27.72 -8.57 37.57
C GLU A 484 -27.80 -7.38 36.57
N LEU A 485 -26.88 -7.35 35.60
CA LEU A 485 -26.88 -6.31 34.56
C LEU A 485 -28.13 -6.38 33.67
N GLU A 486 -28.60 -7.58 33.34
CA GLU A 486 -29.85 -7.77 32.61
C GLU A 486 -31.05 -7.20 33.36
N GLN A 487 -31.15 -7.46 34.65
CA GLN A 487 -32.21 -6.90 35.52
C GLN A 487 -32.10 -5.36 35.57
N GLU A 488 -30.92 -4.82 35.80
CA GLU A 488 -30.71 -3.37 35.83
C GLU A 488 -31.10 -2.70 34.50
N ILE A 489 -30.78 -3.31 33.36
CA ILE A 489 -31.21 -2.82 32.04
C ILE A 489 -32.72 -2.83 31.91
N ARG A 490 -33.41 -3.93 32.33
CA ARG A 490 -34.85 -4.05 32.27
C ARG A 490 -35.53 -2.99 33.15
N GLU A 491 -35.03 -2.79 34.37
CA GLU A 491 -35.55 -1.77 35.28
C GLU A 491 -35.39 -0.34 34.72
N LYS A 492 -34.19 -0.02 34.20
CA LYS A 492 -33.92 1.31 33.61
C LYS A 492 -34.76 1.57 32.36
N LEU A 493 -34.90 0.58 31.49
CA LEU A 493 -35.72 0.69 30.29
C LEU A 493 -37.23 0.80 30.64
N GLY A 494 -37.68 0.00 31.60
CA GLY A 494 -39.04 0.11 32.11
C GLY A 494 -39.39 1.49 32.73
N ALA A 495 -38.42 2.09 33.42
CA ALA A 495 -38.58 3.44 33.98
C ALA A 495 -38.77 4.55 32.94
N ILE A 496 -38.31 4.32 31.70
CA ILE A 496 -38.47 5.25 30.55
C ILE A 496 -39.53 4.77 29.54
N GLY A 497 -40.32 3.72 29.92
CA GLY A 497 -41.48 3.26 29.13
C GLY A 497 -41.17 2.24 28.03
N TYR A 498 -39.99 1.58 28.04
CA TYR A 498 -39.65 0.50 27.12
C TYR A 498 -39.56 -0.84 27.86
N GLU A 499 -40.29 -1.85 27.39
CA GLU A 499 -40.19 -3.24 27.87
C GLU A 499 -39.23 -4.03 26.98
N VAL A 500 -38.30 -4.82 27.63
CA VAL A 500 -37.35 -5.73 26.97
C VAL A 500 -37.50 -7.14 27.49
#